data_a777099eff6433e2c6423ebdd3beb85f
#
_entry.id   a777099eff6433e2c6423ebdd3beb85f
#
_cell.length_a   1.000
_cell.length_b   1.000
_cell.length_c   1.000
_cell.angle_alpha   90.00
_cell.angle_beta   90.00
_cell.angle_gamma   90.00
#
_symmetry.space_group_name_H-M   'P 1'
#
loop_
_entity.id
_entity.type
_entity.pdbx_description
1 polymer ?
#
loop_
_entity_poly.entity_id
_entity_poly.type
_entity_poly.pdbx_seq_one_letter_code
_entity_poly.pdbx_strand_id
1 'polypeptide(L)'
;MTGTQPISKTPYRMAPAELKELKLRLQELLDKGFIRPRTSPRGAHVLFVKKKDGTLRLCIDYRELNKVTIKNKYPLPRIDDLFNQLQGARVFSKIDLRSGYHQFKVKVEDVEKTAFRTRYGHYEFLVMPFGVTNAPAVFMDLMNRVFKPYLDEFVVVFIDDILIYSKSKAEHEEHLRLTLQTLRDRKLYAKFNKCEFWLSTVSFLGHVIDEEGILVDPSKIEAVVNWPRPTNVSEVRSFLGLAGYYKKFVKDFSRITIPLTQLTKKGVAYEWT
;
A
#
# COMPACT_ATOMS: atom_id res chain seq x y z
N MET A 1 -7.08 -4.86 23.83
CA MET A 1 -5.78 -5.48 24.19
C MET A 1 -5.49 -5.43 25.69
N THR A 2 -6.47 -5.53 26.53
CA THR A 2 -6.27 -5.73 27.98
C THR A 2 -5.76 -7.15 28.22
N GLY A 3 -4.57 -7.31 28.82
CA GLY A 3 -4.02 -8.60 29.19
C GLY A 3 -2.94 -9.23 28.27
N THR A 4 -2.54 -8.62 27.17
CA THR A 4 -1.42 -9.10 26.35
C THR A 4 -0.08 -8.64 26.92
N GLN A 5 0.85 -9.57 27.10
CA GLN A 5 2.21 -9.23 27.52
C GLN A 5 2.90 -8.29 26.52
N PRO A 6 3.77 -7.37 26.97
CA PRO A 6 4.54 -6.52 26.11
C PRO A 6 5.38 -7.31 25.11
N ILE A 7 5.24 -6.98 23.81
CA ILE A 7 6.03 -7.62 22.75
C ILE A 7 7.34 -6.85 22.64
N SER A 8 8.45 -7.52 22.93
CA SER A 8 9.80 -6.98 22.77
C SER A 8 10.72 -8.05 22.21
N LYS A 9 11.51 -7.68 21.21
CA LYS A 9 12.51 -8.56 20.58
C LYS A 9 13.86 -7.88 20.49
N THR A 10 14.94 -8.63 20.50
CA THR A 10 16.31 -8.10 20.36
C THR A 10 16.50 -7.49 18.98
N PRO A 11 17.11 -6.29 18.86
CA PRO A 11 17.37 -5.64 17.55
C PRO A 11 18.19 -6.53 16.62
N TYR A 12 17.93 -6.46 15.32
CA TYR A 12 18.77 -7.10 14.32
C TYR A 12 20.15 -6.46 14.27
N ARG A 13 21.16 -7.29 13.97
CA ARG A 13 22.49 -6.80 13.62
C ARG A 13 22.42 -6.08 12.29
N MET A 14 22.93 -4.85 12.24
CA MET A 14 22.91 -4.00 11.06
C MET A 14 24.34 -3.75 10.56
N ALA A 15 24.51 -3.68 9.26
CA ALA A 15 25.76 -3.27 8.62
C ALA A 15 26.04 -1.77 8.89
N PRO A 16 27.32 -1.32 8.83
CA PRO A 16 27.68 0.08 9.05
C PRO A 16 26.91 1.08 8.18
N ALA A 17 26.64 0.74 6.92
CA ALA A 17 25.84 1.57 6.00
C ALA A 17 24.38 1.70 6.46
N GLU A 18 23.78 0.60 6.93
CA GLU A 18 22.43 0.62 7.47
C GLU A 18 22.33 1.43 8.78
N LEU A 19 23.37 1.36 9.63
CA LEU A 19 23.43 2.17 10.86
C LEU A 19 23.51 3.67 10.57
N LYS A 20 24.29 4.06 9.54
CA LYS A 20 24.36 5.45 9.09
C LYS A 20 23.01 5.93 8.59
N GLU A 21 22.34 5.14 7.75
CA GLU A 21 21.01 5.45 7.24
C GLU A 21 19.95 5.49 8.36
N LEU A 22 20.02 4.56 9.32
CA LEU A 22 19.15 4.55 10.47
C LEU A 22 19.22 5.86 11.27
N LYS A 23 20.43 6.34 11.54
CA LYS A 23 20.65 7.60 12.26
C LYS A 23 20.00 8.78 11.53
N LEU A 24 20.17 8.86 10.21
CA LEU A 24 19.58 9.90 9.38
C LEU A 24 18.05 9.83 9.42
N ARG A 25 17.47 8.63 9.25
CA ARG A 25 16.00 8.45 9.26
C ARG A 25 15.37 8.74 10.62
N LEU A 26 16.04 8.32 11.71
CA LEU A 26 15.57 8.66 13.06
C LEU A 26 15.53 10.17 13.28
N GLN A 27 16.59 10.89 12.86
CA GLN A 27 16.63 12.34 12.97
C GLN A 27 15.52 12.99 12.15
N GLU A 28 15.32 12.59 10.90
CA GLU A 28 14.22 13.09 10.06
C GLU A 28 12.84 12.89 10.70
N LEU A 29 12.60 11.75 11.34
CA LEU A 29 11.32 11.44 11.97
C LEU A 29 11.14 12.26 13.28
N LEU A 30 12.22 12.49 14.02
CA LEU A 30 12.23 13.35 15.22
C LEU A 30 11.97 14.81 14.85
N ASP A 31 12.67 15.34 13.86
CA ASP A 31 12.54 16.72 13.38
C ASP A 31 11.12 17.03 12.89
N LYS A 32 10.46 16.03 12.28
CA LYS A 32 9.06 16.12 11.86
C LYS A 32 8.06 15.93 13.00
N GLY A 33 8.50 15.57 14.19
CA GLY A 33 7.63 15.25 15.31
C GLY A 33 6.78 14.00 15.09
N PHE A 34 7.21 13.08 14.23
CA PHE A 34 6.50 11.85 13.95
C PHE A 34 6.75 10.77 14.98
N ILE A 35 7.91 10.81 15.61
CA ILE A 35 8.31 9.92 16.70
C ILE A 35 8.78 10.70 17.90
N ARG A 36 8.80 10.05 19.06
CA ARG A 36 9.43 10.56 20.27
C ARG A 36 10.28 9.48 20.94
N PRO A 37 11.38 9.84 21.64
CA PRO A 37 12.11 8.90 22.48
C PRO A 37 11.25 8.51 23.70
N ARG A 38 11.27 7.25 24.06
CA ARG A 38 10.53 6.72 25.22
C ARG A 38 11.13 5.42 25.71
N THR A 39 11.28 5.25 27.01
CA THR A 39 11.54 3.93 27.59
C THR A 39 10.23 3.14 27.56
N SER A 40 10.23 1.97 26.88
CA SER A 40 9.04 1.15 26.73
C SER A 40 9.39 -0.33 26.97
N PRO A 41 8.50 -1.10 27.66
CA PRO A 41 8.63 -2.55 27.73
C PRO A 41 8.35 -3.22 26.37
N ARG A 42 7.79 -2.48 25.41
CA ARG A 42 7.51 -2.91 24.03
C ARG A 42 8.64 -2.47 23.11
N GLY A 43 8.86 -3.20 22.03
CA GLY A 43 9.87 -2.82 21.06
C GLY A 43 9.83 -3.71 19.83
N ALA A 44 9.24 -3.22 18.75
CA ALA A 44 9.31 -3.85 17.44
C ALA A 44 10.72 -3.73 16.84
N HIS A 45 11.09 -4.66 15.98
CA HIS A 45 12.35 -4.61 15.27
C HIS A 45 12.35 -3.55 14.18
N VAL A 46 13.54 -3.06 13.88
CA VAL A 46 13.80 -2.21 12.72
C VAL A 46 14.62 -3.00 11.70
N LEU A 47 14.27 -2.90 10.44
CA LEU A 47 15.00 -3.50 9.34
C LEU A 47 15.00 -2.55 8.12
N PHE A 48 15.95 -2.77 7.22
CA PHE A 48 15.98 -2.09 5.94
C PHE A 48 15.60 -3.01 4.80
N VAL A 49 14.84 -2.48 3.86
CA VAL A 49 14.49 -3.14 2.61
C VAL A 49 15.07 -2.31 1.47
N LYS A 50 15.83 -2.96 0.59
CA LYS A 50 16.39 -2.34 -0.61
C LYS A 50 15.30 -2.14 -1.65
N LYS A 51 15.13 -0.92 -2.14
CA LYS A 51 14.22 -0.60 -3.24
C LYS A 51 14.85 -0.97 -4.59
N LYS A 52 14.05 -0.92 -5.66
CA LYS A 52 14.52 -1.15 -7.04
C LYS A 52 15.62 -0.16 -7.45
N ASP A 53 15.54 1.09 -6.98
CA ASP A 53 16.52 2.15 -7.21
C ASP A 53 17.80 2.03 -6.34
N GLY A 54 17.93 0.96 -5.56
CA GLY A 54 19.07 0.70 -4.68
C GLY A 54 19.00 1.44 -3.33
N THR A 55 18.09 2.38 -3.13
CA THR A 55 17.93 3.10 -1.86
C THR A 55 17.33 2.20 -0.78
N LEU A 56 17.62 2.54 0.49
CA LEU A 56 17.14 1.79 1.64
C LEU A 56 15.83 2.37 2.16
N ARG A 57 14.84 1.51 2.41
CA ARG A 57 13.60 1.86 3.09
C ARG A 57 13.63 1.33 4.51
N LEU A 58 13.51 2.23 5.48
CA LEU A 58 13.32 1.88 6.88
C LEU A 58 11.95 1.23 7.07
N CYS A 59 11.91 0.05 7.66
CA CYS A 59 10.70 -0.69 7.99
C CYS A 59 10.71 -1.07 9.46
N ILE A 60 9.56 -0.95 10.11
CA ILE A 60 9.35 -1.44 11.47
C ILE A 60 8.56 -2.74 11.38
N ASP A 61 9.06 -3.79 12.03
CA ASP A 61 8.43 -5.10 11.99
C ASP A 61 7.29 -5.21 13.01
N TYR A 62 6.10 -4.86 12.60
CA TYR A 62 4.90 -4.96 13.42
C TYR A 62 4.18 -6.32 13.32
N ARG A 63 4.79 -7.36 12.72
CA ARG A 63 4.12 -8.68 12.54
C ARG A 63 3.59 -9.26 13.85
N GLU A 64 4.34 -9.16 14.94
CA GLU A 64 3.88 -9.67 16.24
C GLU A 64 2.74 -8.81 16.83
N LEU A 65 2.83 -7.49 16.69
CA LEU A 65 1.74 -6.58 17.07
C LEU A 65 0.48 -6.89 16.26
N ASN A 66 0.64 -7.12 14.96
CA ASN A 66 -0.46 -7.41 14.04
C ASN A 66 -1.18 -8.74 14.37
N LYS A 67 -0.46 -9.74 14.91
CA LYS A 67 -1.07 -11.02 15.36
C LYS A 67 -2.07 -10.84 16.48
N VAL A 68 -1.80 -9.91 17.41
CA VAL A 68 -2.65 -9.64 18.57
C VAL A 68 -3.62 -8.48 18.38
N THR A 69 -3.54 -7.79 17.23
CA THR A 69 -4.42 -6.69 16.88
C THR A 69 -5.73 -7.23 16.33
N ILE A 70 -6.85 -6.75 16.85
CA ILE A 70 -8.17 -7.01 16.26
C ILE A 70 -8.20 -6.32 14.90
N LYS A 71 -8.36 -7.14 13.85
CA LYS A 71 -8.35 -6.63 12.46
C LYS A 71 -9.64 -5.88 12.18
N ASN A 72 -9.50 -4.67 11.67
CA ASN A 72 -10.60 -3.90 11.12
C ASN A 72 -11.11 -4.62 9.85
N LYS A 73 -12.43 -4.67 9.69
CA LYS A 73 -13.12 -5.28 8.56
C LYS A 73 -13.71 -4.21 7.62
N TYR A 74 -13.08 -3.04 7.53
CA TYR A 74 -13.53 -2.00 6.60
C TYR A 74 -13.58 -2.57 5.17
N PRO A 75 -14.70 -2.41 4.45
CA PRO A 75 -14.84 -2.93 3.11
C PRO A 75 -13.92 -2.15 2.17
N LEU A 76 -12.88 -2.80 1.68
CA LEU A 76 -12.10 -2.25 0.58
C LEU A 76 -12.91 -2.38 -0.71
N PRO A 77 -12.94 -1.34 -1.58
CA PRO A 77 -13.63 -1.41 -2.84
C PRO A 77 -13.03 -2.53 -3.72
N ARG A 78 -13.88 -3.18 -4.48
CA ARG A 78 -13.41 -4.16 -5.47
C ARG A 78 -12.80 -3.41 -6.65
N ILE A 79 -11.66 -3.87 -7.09
CA ILE A 79 -10.92 -3.22 -8.20
C ILE A 79 -11.78 -3.16 -9.47
N ASP A 80 -12.56 -4.21 -9.74
CA ASP A 80 -13.48 -4.23 -10.88
C ASP A 80 -14.55 -3.13 -10.79
N ASP A 81 -15.08 -2.86 -9.58
CA ASP A 81 -16.06 -1.81 -9.38
C ASP A 81 -15.46 -0.42 -9.61
N LEU A 82 -14.21 -0.21 -9.17
CA LEU A 82 -13.48 1.03 -9.43
C LEU A 82 -13.24 1.24 -10.93
N PHE A 83 -12.92 0.19 -11.66
CA PHE A 83 -12.70 0.29 -13.10
C PHE A 83 -13.97 0.56 -13.89
N ASN A 84 -15.11 0.03 -13.45
CA ASN A 84 -16.40 0.33 -14.10
C ASN A 84 -16.74 1.83 -14.07
N GLN A 85 -16.31 2.54 -13.02
CA GLN A 85 -16.52 3.99 -12.89
C GLN A 85 -15.71 4.79 -13.92
N LEU A 86 -14.56 4.27 -14.36
CA LEU A 86 -13.66 4.95 -15.30
C LEU A 86 -14.10 4.83 -16.76
N GLN A 87 -15.19 4.12 -17.04
CA GLN A 87 -15.67 3.90 -18.40
C GLN A 87 -16.04 5.23 -19.09
N GLY A 88 -15.44 5.48 -20.25
CA GLY A 88 -15.66 6.69 -21.04
C GLY A 88 -14.85 7.92 -20.58
N ALA A 89 -14.00 7.79 -19.57
CA ALA A 89 -13.06 8.82 -19.18
C ALA A 89 -11.93 8.95 -20.21
N ARG A 90 -11.47 10.19 -20.43
CA ARG A 90 -10.42 10.53 -21.43
C ARG A 90 -9.28 11.36 -20.84
N VAL A 91 -9.49 11.96 -19.68
CA VAL A 91 -8.51 12.81 -19.02
C VAL A 91 -8.37 12.35 -17.57
N PHE A 92 -7.14 12.17 -17.14
CA PHE A 92 -6.83 11.63 -15.82
C PHE A 92 -5.81 12.50 -15.10
N SER A 93 -5.93 12.58 -13.78
CA SER A 93 -4.87 13.09 -12.91
C SER A 93 -4.74 12.16 -11.70
N LYS A 94 -3.50 11.85 -11.35
CA LYS A 94 -3.17 11.00 -10.21
C LYS A 94 -2.48 11.80 -9.13
N ILE A 95 -2.97 11.73 -7.91
CA ILE A 95 -2.39 12.40 -6.74
C ILE A 95 -1.89 11.35 -5.76
N ASP A 96 -0.59 11.41 -5.43
CA ASP A 96 0.07 10.60 -4.38
C ASP A 96 0.15 11.46 -3.12
N LEU A 97 -0.39 10.98 -2.00
CA LEU A 97 -0.34 11.71 -0.74
C LEU A 97 1.04 11.56 -0.07
N ARG A 98 1.59 12.68 0.39
CA ARG A 98 2.88 12.73 1.05
C ARG A 98 2.87 11.94 2.36
N SER A 99 3.53 10.76 2.38
CA SER A 99 3.57 9.91 3.58
C SER A 99 2.17 9.71 4.18
N GLY A 100 1.20 9.31 3.36
CA GLY A 100 -0.24 9.35 3.66
C GLY A 100 -0.59 8.96 5.10
N TYR A 101 -0.08 7.80 5.57
CA TYR A 101 -0.35 7.35 6.94
C TYR A 101 0.21 8.27 8.02
N HIS A 102 1.38 8.91 7.82
CA HIS A 102 1.96 9.83 8.79
C HIS A 102 1.19 11.16 8.94
N GLN A 103 0.19 11.42 8.11
CA GLN A 103 -0.68 12.57 8.27
C GLN A 103 -1.76 12.37 9.36
N PHE A 104 -1.86 11.16 9.92
CA PHE A 104 -2.83 10.79 10.95
C PHE A 104 -2.15 10.58 12.30
N LYS A 105 -2.71 11.18 13.34
CA LYS A 105 -2.25 10.95 14.71
C LYS A 105 -2.72 9.60 15.21
N VAL A 106 -1.84 8.90 15.91
CA VAL A 106 -2.20 7.72 16.70
C VAL A 106 -2.97 8.19 17.93
N LYS A 107 -3.97 7.44 18.36
CA LYS A 107 -4.64 7.71 19.64
C LYS A 107 -3.64 7.61 20.78
N VAL A 108 -3.74 8.52 21.76
CA VAL A 108 -2.78 8.62 22.87
C VAL A 108 -2.60 7.27 23.58
N GLU A 109 -3.67 6.51 23.77
CA GLU A 109 -3.70 5.18 24.39
C GLU A 109 -3.03 4.07 23.56
N ASP A 110 -2.81 4.32 22.25
CA ASP A 110 -2.20 3.38 21.32
C ASP A 110 -0.75 3.71 20.96
N VAL A 111 -0.28 4.92 21.32
CA VAL A 111 1.08 5.38 21.01
C VAL A 111 2.14 4.38 21.51
N GLU A 112 2.04 3.94 22.77
CA GLU A 112 2.99 2.97 23.33
C GLU A 112 3.03 1.62 22.61
N LYS A 113 1.94 1.24 21.89
CA LYS A 113 1.86 0.00 21.12
C LYS A 113 2.71 0.07 19.85
N THR A 114 3.01 1.28 19.38
CA THR A 114 3.85 1.53 18.19
C THR A 114 5.35 1.52 18.51
N ALA A 115 5.74 1.27 19.75
CA ALA A 115 7.13 1.31 20.19
C ALA A 115 8.03 0.41 19.35
N PHE A 116 9.18 0.95 18.94
CA PHE A 116 10.22 0.22 18.25
C PHE A 116 11.59 0.48 18.87
N ARG A 117 12.49 -0.45 18.65
CA ARG A 117 13.80 -0.50 19.31
C ARG A 117 14.92 -0.46 18.29
N THR A 118 15.88 0.39 18.56
CA THR A 118 17.09 0.54 17.75
C THR A 118 18.33 0.47 18.64
N ARG A 119 19.51 0.45 18.02
CA ARG A 119 20.78 0.63 18.75
C ARG A 119 20.85 1.98 19.48
N TYR A 120 20.12 2.99 18.99
CA TYR A 120 20.16 4.36 19.51
C TYR A 120 19.07 4.65 20.56
N GLY A 121 18.26 3.66 20.91
CA GLY A 121 17.21 3.78 21.92
C GLY A 121 15.86 3.26 21.44
N HIS A 122 14.84 3.53 22.28
CA HIS A 122 13.45 3.20 21.98
C HIS A 122 12.72 4.46 21.55
N TYR A 123 11.81 4.30 20.61
CA TYR A 123 10.99 5.36 20.06
C TYR A 123 9.55 4.89 19.90
N GLU A 124 8.60 5.81 19.95
CA GLU A 124 7.18 5.59 19.70
C GLU A 124 6.70 6.52 18.59
N PHE A 125 5.80 6.04 17.73
CA PHE A 125 5.16 6.89 16.75
C PHE A 125 3.99 7.67 17.35
N LEU A 126 3.97 8.98 17.09
CA LEU A 126 2.84 9.86 17.39
C LEU A 126 1.84 9.93 16.22
N VAL A 127 2.29 9.49 15.05
CA VAL A 127 1.50 9.39 13.82
C VAL A 127 1.41 7.94 13.39
N MET A 128 0.41 7.60 12.57
CA MET A 128 0.17 6.23 12.13
C MET A 128 1.34 5.69 11.32
N PRO A 129 2.07 4.66 11.80
CA PRO A 129 3.22 4.12 11.08
C PRO A 129 2.78 3.17 9.97
N PHE A 130 3.65 2.99 8.99
CA PHE A 130 3.51 1.91 8.02
C PHE A 130 3.70 0.54 8.69
N GLY A 131 2.98 -0.47 8.20
CA GLY A 131 3.12 -1.86 8.63
C GLY A 131 2.17 -2.31 9.74
N VAL A 132 1.41 -1.40 10.36
CA VAL A 132 0.32 -1.79 11.28
C VAL A 132 -0.90 -2.25 10.50
N THR A 133 -1.53 -3.36 10.91
CA THR A 133 -2.54 -4.07 10.12
C THR A 133 -3.78 -3.26 9.80
N ASN A 134 -4.17 -2.32 10.66
CA ASN A 134 -5.39 -1.53 10.48
C ASN A 134 -5.16 -0.19 9.76
N ALA A 135 -3.91 0.18 9.44
CA ALA A 135 -3.62 1.46 8.79
C ALA A 135 -4.35 1.65 7.44
N PRO A 136 -4.34 0.66 6.53
CA PRO A 136 -5.06 0.80 5.27
C PRO A 136 -6.56 1.04 5.46
N ALA A 137 -7.19 0.31 6.38
CA ALA A 137 -8.62 0.41 6.65
C ALA A 137 -9.02 1.79 7.22
N VAL A 138 -8.24 2.30 8.19
CA VAL A 138 -8.46 3.62 8.79
C VAL A 138 -8.26 4.72 7.74
N PHE A 139 -7.25 4.56 6.90
CA PHE A 139 -6.97 5.52 5.84
C PHE A 139 -8.09 5.57 4.80
N MET A 140 -8.55 4.40 4.33
CA MET A 140 -9.67 4.30 3.39
C MET A 140 -10.97 4.89 3.96
N ASP A 141 -11.30 4.59 5.22
CA ASP A 141 -12.48 5.16 5.88
C ASP A 141 -12.44 6.70 5.87
N LEU A 142 -11.27 7.28 6.19
CA LEU A 142 -11.15 8.72 6.18
C LEU A 142 -11.23 9.29 4.76
N MET A 143 -10.50 8.72 3.81
CA MET A 143 -10.49 9.21 2.43
C MET A 143 -11.88 9.13 1.79
N ASN A 144 -12.62 8.06 2.08
CA ASN A 144 -14.01 7.94 1.64
C ASN A 144 -14.92 9.00 2.27
N ARG A 145 -14.68 9.39 3.52
CA ARG A 145 -15.42 10.51 4.15
C ARG A 145 -15.03 11.86 3.57
N VAL A 146 -13.76 12.07 3.28
CA VAL A 146 -13.24 13.32 2.70
C VAL A 146 -13.79 13.54 1.30
N PHE A 147 -13.76 12.50 0.46
CA PHE A 147 -14.18 12.58 -0.93
C PHE A 147 -15.62 12.12 -1.17
N LYS A 148 -16.40 11.85 -0.12
CA LYS A 148 -17.77 11.35 -0.23
C LYS A 148 -18.65 12.06 -1.28
N PRO A 149 -18.58 13.38 -1.47
CA PRO A 149 -19.39 14.07 -2.48
C PRO A 149 -18.96 13.79 -3.92
N TYR A 150 -17.75 13.26 -4.13
CA TYR A 150 -17.13 13.11 -5.45
C TYR A 150 -16.84 11.65 -5.84
N LEU A 151 -17.02 10.72 -4.86
CA LEU A 151 -16.92 9.30 -5.14
C LEU A 151 -18.03 8.89 -6.11
N ASP A 152 -17.69 7.98 -7.02
CA ASP A 152 -18.56 7.50 -8.10
C ASP A 152 -18.90 8.56 -9.17
N GLU A 153 -18.46 9.81 -9.00
CA GLU A 153 -18.66 10.91 -9.94
C GLU A 153 -17.41 11.18 -10.77
N PHE A 154 -16.33 11.58 -10.13
CA PHE A 154 -15.06 11.89 -10.80
C PHE A 154 -13.78 11.60 -9.99
N VAL A 155 -13.92 11.01 -8.80
CA VAL A 155 -12.79 10.64 -7.93
C VAL A 155 -12.88 9.17 -7.56
N VAL A 156 -11.77 8.46 -7.78
CA VAL A 156 -11.53 7.13 -7.22
C VAL A 156 -10.42 7.24 -6.18
N VAL A 157 -10.63 6.64 -5.02
CA VAL A 157 -9.62 6.54 -3.97
C VAL A 157 -9.28 5.07 -3.73
N PHE A 158 -8.00 4.75 -3.73
CA PHE A 158 -7.53 3.44 -3.31
C PHE A 158 -6.24 3.56 -2.50
N ILE A 159 -6.37 3.40 -1.18
CA ILE A 159 -5.27 3.61 -0.23
C ILE A 159 -4.64 5.00 -0.46
N ASP A 160 -3.35 5.10 -0.73
CA ASP A 160 -2.60 6.35 -0.87
C ASP A 160 -2.81 7.05 -2.22
N ASP A 161 -3.41 6.37 -3.21
CA ASP A 161 -3.63 6.87 -4.57
C ASP A 161 -5.03 7.48 -4.73
N ILE A 162 -5.08 8.72 -5.23
CA ILE A 162 -6.31 9.42 -5.62
C ILE A 162 -6.26 9.60 -7.13
N LEU A 163 -7.23 9.07 -7.85
CA LEU A 163 -7.39 9.22 -9.28
C LEU A 163 -8.59 10.10 -9.58
N ILE A 164 -8.35 11.20 -10.30
CA ILE A 164 -9.37 12.09 -10.85
C ILE A 164 -9.55 11.74 -12.32
N TYR A 165 -10.79 11.58 -12.76
CA TYR A 165 -11.12 11.21 -14.11
C TYR A 165 -12.24 12.07 -14.67
N SER A 166 -12.24 12.33 -16.00
CA SER A 166 -13.23 13.17 -16.65
C SER A 166 -13.36 12.82 -18.13
N LYS A 167 -14.49 13.17 -18.73
CA LYS A 167 -14.75 12.94 -20.16
C LYS A 167 -14.12 14.01 -21.05
N SER A 168 -13.90 15.22 -20.52
CA SER A 168 -13.33 16.33 -21.25
C SER A 168 -12.31 17.11 -20.41
N LYS A 169 -11.45 17.90 -21.09
CA LYS A 169 -10.49 18.78 -20.40
C LYS A 169 -11.17 19.87 -19.59
N ALA A 170 -12.29 20.42 -20.08
CA ALA A 170 -13.02 21.47 -19.36
C ALA A 170 -13.62 20.96 -18.04
N GLU A 171 -14.23 19.77 -18.06
CA GLU A 171 -14.70 19.13 -16.83
C GLU A 171 -13.54 18.80 -15.89
N HIS A 172 -12.40 18.35 -16.45
CA HIS A 172 -11.25 17.95 -15.66
C HIS A 172 -10.62 19.10 -14.87
N GLU A 173 -10.62 20.31 -15.43
CA GLU A 173 -10.16 21.52 -14.75
C GLU A 173 -10.95 21.74 -13.46
N GLU A 174 -12.27 21.67 -13.52
CA GLU A 174 -13.13 21.86 -12.35
C GLU A 174 -13.00 20.70 -11.36
N HIS A 175 -12.97 19.44 -11.83
CA HIS A 175 -12.79 18.26 -10.98
C HIS A 175 -11.46 18.30 -10.22
N LEU A 176 -10.39 18.68 -10.90
CA LEU A 176 -9.06 18.82 -10.30
C LEU A 176 -9.06 19.97 -9.28
N ARG A 177 -9.66 21.12 -9.60
CA ARG A 177 -9.78 22.26 -8.69
C ARG A 177 -10.51 21.88 -7.41
N LEU A 178 -11.66 21.20 -7.51
CA LEU A 178 -12.46 20.75 -6.37
C LEU A 178 -11.69 19.74 -5.51
N THR A 179 -10.98 18.81 -6.15
CA THR A 179 -10.16 17.81 -5.44
C THR A 179 -9.02 18.47 -4.66
N LEU A 180 -8.27 19.38 -5.29
CA LEU A 180 -7.17 20.10 -4.65
C LEU A 180 -7.67 21.03 -3.52
N GLN A 181 -8.82 21.68 -3.71
CA GLN A 181 -9.47 22.49 -2.68
C GLN A 181 -9.85 21.62 -1.48
N THR A 182 -10.44 20.44 -1.72
CA THR A 182 -10.81 19.48 -0.66
C THR A 182 -9.59 19.03 0.14
N LEU A 183 -8.49 18.67 -0.52
CA LEU A 183 -7.24 18.32 0.14
C LEU A 183 -6.73 19.47 1.03
N ARG A 184 -6.76 20.71 0.51
CA ARG A 184 -6.34 21.91 1.26
C ARG A 184 -7.20 22.13 2.49
N ASP A 185 -8.52 22.06 2.36
CA ASP A 185 -9.47 22.30 3.45
C ASP A 185 -9.37 21.23 4.54
N ARG A 186 -9.03 20.00 4.15
CA ARG A 186 -8.78 18.89 5.08
C ARG A 186 -7.35 18.80 5.57
N LYS A 187 -6.46 19.73 5.16
CA LYS A 187 -5.02 19.75 5.49
C LYS A 187 -4.30 18.46 5.12
N LEU A 188 -4.67 17.88 3.99
CA LEU A 188 -4.01 16.73 3.40
C LEU A 188 -3.00 17.19 2.36
N TYR A 189 -1.78 16.69 2.47
CA TYR A 189 -0.66 17.14 1.65
C TYR A 189 -0.28 16.12 0.60
N ALA A 190 -0.24 16.55 -0.65
CA ALA A 190 0.23 15.76 -1.77
C ALA A 190 1.76 15.84 -1.93
N LYS A 191 2.35 14.82 -2.51
CA LYS A 191 3.75 14.80 -2.92
C LYS A 191 3.84 15.14 -4.40
N PHE A 192 4.00 16.42 -4.70
CA PHE A 192 3.90 16.98 -6.06
C PHE A 192 4.74 16.24 -7.12
N ASN A 193 5.99 15.87 -6.79
CA ASN A 193 6.87 15.16 -7.71
C ASN A 193 6.47 13.70 -7.99
N LYS A 194 5.39 13.21 -7.39
CA LYS A 194 4.77 11.91 -7.66
C LYS A 194 3.33 12.06 -8.18
N CYS A 195 2.84 13.28 -8.28
CA CYS A 195 1.56 13.55 -8.88
C CYS A 195 1.72 13.67 -10.39
N GLU A 196 0.74 13.19 -11.11
CA GLU A 196 0.68 13.23 -12.56
C GLU A 196 -0.64 13.89 -12.96
N PHE A 197 -0.59 14.85 -13.89
CA PHE A 197 -1.74 15.67 -14.22
C PHE A 197 -2.01 15.68 -15.74
N TRP A 198 -3.29 15.78 -16.09
CA TRP A 198 -3.72 15.96 -17.50
C TRP A 198 -3.31 14.82 -18.44
N LEU A 199 -3.31 13.61 -17.94
CA LEU A 199 -2.92 12.43 -18.71
C LEU A 199 -4.07 11.97 -19.60
N SER A 200 -3.77 11.51 -20.83
CA SER A 200 -4.69 10.73 -21.67
C SER A 200 -4.64 9.23 -21.33
N THR A 201 -3.55 8.79 -20.70
CA THR A 201 -3.31 7.40 -20.29
C THR A 201 -2.71 7.40 -18.91
N VAL A 202 -3.24 6.58 -17.99
CA VAL A 202 -2.77 6.53 -16.61
C VAL A 202 -2.52 5.09 -16.15
N SER A 203 -1.43 4.89 -15.39
CA SER A 203 -1.18 3.62 -14.68
C SER A 203 -1.81 3.65 -13.29
N PHE A 204 -2.79 2.77 -13.05
CA PHE A 204 -3.51 2.68 -11.80
C PHE A 204 -3.75 1.22 -11.41
N LEU A 205 -3.41 0.84 -10.18
CA LEU A 205 -3.59 -0.52 -9.64
C LEU A 205 -3.07 -1.65 -10.54
N GLY A 206 -1.93 -1.44 -11.20
CA GLY A 206 -1.31 -2.44 -12.07
C GLY A 206 -1.99 -2.60 -13.44
N HIS A 207 -2.79 -1.62 -13.83
CA HIS A 207 -3.44 -1.53 -15.14
C HIS A 207 -3.11 -0.19 -15.80
N VAL A 208 -3.16 -0.18 -17.10
CA VAL A 208 -3.09 1.03 -17.93
C VAL A 208 -4.51 1.35 -18.40
N ILE A 209 -4.93 2.58 -18.21
CA ILE A 209 -6.30 3.04 -18.48
C ILE A 209 -6.21 4.21 -19.44
N ASP A 210 -6.98 4.16 -20.51
CA ASP A 210 -7.14 5.21 -21.50
C ASP A 210 -8.59 5.27 -22.02
N GLU A 211 -8.85 6.04 -23.09
CA GLU A 211 -10.17 6.16 -23.69
C GLU A 211 -10.69 4.88 -24.34
N GLU A 212 -9.80 3.97 -24.75
CA GLU A 212 -10.16 2.69 -25.37
C GLU A 212 -10.54 1.64 -24.34
N GLY A 213 -10.08 1.81 -23.09
CA GLY A 213 -10.43 0.90 -21.99
C GLY A 213 -9.32 0.65 -20.99
N ILE A 214 -9.26 -0.58 -20.50
CA ILE A 214 -8.36 -1.00 -19.44
C ILE A 214 -7.51 -2.17 -19.94
N LEU A 215 -6.21 -1.99 -19.87
CA LEU A 215 -5.20 -2.97 -20.24
C LEU A 215 -4.37 -3.38 -19.02
N VAL A 216 -3.77 -4.54 -19.06
CA VAL A 216 -2.78 -4.94 -18.03
C VAL A 216 -1.50 -4.14 -18.24
N ASP A 217 -0.90 -3.64 -17.16
CA ASP A 217 0.40 -2.99 -17.19
C ASP A 217 1.46 -3.94 -17.79
N PRO A 218 2.17 -3.53 -18.86
CA PRO A 218 3.18 -4.37 -19.50
C PRO A 218 4.24 -4.92 -18.54
N SER A 219 4.64 -4.16 -17.54
CA SER A 219 5.60 -4.61 -16.52
C SER A 219 5.08 -5.78 -15.67
N LYS A 220 3.75 -5.91 -15.57
CA LYS A 220 3.10 -7.02 -14.86
C LYS A 220 2.98 -8.25 -15.74
N ILE A 221 2.75 -8.05 -17.03
CA ILE A 221 2.79 -9.14 -18.02
C ILE A 221 4.20 -9.73 -18.03
N GLU A 222 5.23 -8.89 -18.12
CA GLU A 222 6.62 -9.31 -18.07
C GLU A 222 6.96 -10.10 -16.79
N ALA A 223 6.46 -9.67 -15.64
CA ALA A 223 6.65 -10.38 -14.39
C ALA A 223 6.02 -11.78 -14.37
N VAL A 224 4.90 -11.99 -15.07
CA VAL A 224 4.28 -13.31 -15.23
C VAL A 224 5.05 -14.16 -16.22
N VAL A 225 5.46 -13.60 -17.36
CA VAL A 225 6.22 -14.31 -18.42
C VAL A 225 7.57 -14.77 -17.89
N ASN A 226 8.26 -13.93 -17.13
CA ASN A 226 9.59 -14.22 -16.57
C ASN A 226 9.51 -14.93 -15.20
N TRP A 227 8.33 -15.41 -14.79
CA TRP A 227 8.20 -16.10 -13.50
C TRP A 227 9.00 -17.41 -13.53
N PRO A 228 9.89 -17.64 -12.56
CA PRO A 228 10.66 -18.88 -12.50
C PRO A 228 9.73 -20.09 -12.33
N ARG A 229 10.12 -21.22 -12.93
CA ARG A 229 9.38 -22.48 -12.76
C ARG A 229 9.20 -22.77 -11.26
N PRO A 230 7.96 -22.95 -10.78
CA PRO A 230 7.71 -23.33 -9.41
C PRO A 230 8.38 -24.65 -9.06
N THR A 231 8.95 -24.77 -7.88
CA THR A 231 9.62 -25.96 -7.35
C THR A 231 8.82 -26.66 -6.25
N ASN A 232 7.77 -26.02 -5.76
CA ASN A 232 6.92 -26.52 -4.68
C ASN A 232 5.52 -25.92 -4.75
N VAL A 233 4.60 -26.51 -3.97
CA VAL A 233 3.18 -26.11 -3.91
C VAL A 233 2.98 -24.64 -3.50
N SER A 234 3.85 -24.12 -2.62
CA SER A 234 3.74 -22.72 -2.17
C SER A 234 4.03 -21.74 -3.31
N GLU A 235 5.04 -22.04 -4.12
CA GLU A 235 5.39 -21.24 -5.30
C GLU A 235 4.31 -21.32 -6.40
N VAL A 236 3.68 -22.50 -6.58
CA VAL A 236 2.51 -22.61 -7.49
C VAL A 236 1.36 -21.72 -7.01
N ARG A 237 1.07 -21.70 -5.70
CA ARG A 237 0.03 -20.82 -5.15
C ARG A 237 0.38 -19.34 -5.34
N SER A 238 1.64 -18.97 -5.17
CA SER A 238 2.12 -17.60 -5.37
C SER A 238 1.94 -17.17 -6.83
N PHE A 239 2.33 -18.03 -7.79
CA PHE A 239 2.11 -17.81 -9.22
C PHE A 239 0.62 -17.66 -9.55
N LEU A 240 -0.21 -18.61 -9.10
CA LEU A 240 -1.66 -18.57 -9.33
C LEU A 240 -2.31 -17.34 -8.71
N GLY A 241 -1.81 -16.86 -7.57
CA GLY A 241 -2.26 -15.63 -6.94
C GLY A 241 -1.96 -14.39 -7.80
N LEU A 242 -0.75 -14.29 -8.34
CA LEU A 242 -0.36 -13.19 -9.23
C LEU A 242 -1.11 -13.26 -10.56
N ALA A 243 -1.06 -14.38 -11.25
CA ALA A 243 -1.72 -14.56 -12.56
C ALA A 243 -3.25 -14.43 -12.45
N GLY A 244 -3.83 -14.91 -11.35
CA GLY A 244 -5.27 -14.84 -11.08
C GLY A 244 -5.81 -13.42 -10.90
N TYR A 245 -4.95 -12.47 -10.52
CA TYR A 245 -5.32 -11.05 -10.48
C TYR A 245 -5.72 -10.51 -11.85
N TYR A 246 -5.09 -11.04 -12.91
CA TYR A 246 -5.32 -10.63 -14.30
C TYR A 246 -6.22 -11.59 -15.08
N LYS A 247 -6.90 -12.53 -14.42
CA LYS A 247 -7.68 -13.62 -15.04
C LYS A 247 -8.70 -13.16 -16.09
N LYS A 248 -9.29 -11.96 -15.91
CA LYS A 248 -10.30 -11.42 -16.83
C LYS A 248 -9.73 -11.02 -18.20
N PHE A 249 -8.42 -10.81 -18.29
CA PHE A 249 -7.71 -10.49 -19.54
C PHE A 249 -7.15 -11.73 -20.24
N VAL A 250 -7.30 -12.92 -19.64
CA VAL A 250 -6.79 -14.18 -20.20
C VAL A 250 -7.97 -15.10 -20.54
N LYS A 251 -8.17 -15.32 -21.84
CA LYS A 251 -9.20 -16.24 -22.31
C LYS A 251 -8.99 -17.64 -21.73
N ASP A 252 -10.07 -18.26 -21.25
CA ASP A 252 -10.06 -19.61 -20.68
C ASP A 252 -9.08 -19.82 -19.52
N PHE A 253 -8.77 -18.76 -18.74
CA PHE A 253 -7.82 -18.80 -17.64
C PHE A 253 -8.03 -19.99 -16.70
N SER A 254 -9.28 -20.25 -16.31
CA SER A 254 -9.60 -21.37 -15.41
C SER A 254 -9.19 -22.73 -16.00
N ARG A 255 -9.37 -22.93 -17.31
CA ARG A 255 -9.00 -24.16 -18.00
C ARG A 255 -7.48 -24.31 -18.08
N ILE A 256 -6.78 -23.24 -18.42
CA ILE A 256 -5.31 -23.22 -18.53
C ILE A 256 -4.66 -23.53 -17.16
N THR A 257 -5.27 -23.08 -16.08
CA THR A 257 -4.70 -23.23 -14.71
C THR A 257 -5.09 -24.54 -14.01
N ILE A 258 -5.92 -25.41 -14.62
CA ILE A 258 -6.32 -26.70 -14.04
C ILE A 258 -5.12 -27.55 -13.59
N PRO A 259 -4.07 -27.79 -14.42
CA PRO A 259 -2.93 -28.61 -14.00
C PRO A 259 -2.22 -28.05 -12.76
N LEU A 260 -1.99 -26.74 -12.75
CA LEU A 260 -1.35 -26.07 -11.61
C LEU A 260 -2.22 -26.12 -10.34
N THR A 261 -3.54 -25.94 -10.49
CA THR A 261 -4.48 -26.02 -9.38
C THR A 261 -4.52 -27.42 -8.78
N GLN A 262 -4.40 -28.48 -9.60
CA GLN A 262 -4.35 -29.85 -9.10
C GLN A 262 -3.14 -30.10 -8.21
N LEU A 263 -1.96 -29.55 -8.53
CA LEU A 263 -0.77 -29.62 -7.70
C LEU A 263 -0.93 -29.00 -6.31
N THR A 264 -1.94 -28.13 -6.13
CA THR A 264 -2.20 -27.46 -4.84
C THR A 264 -3.15 -28.22 -3.91
N LYS A 265 -3.73 -29.34 -4.37
CA LYS A 265 -4.67 -30.15 -3.58
C LYS A 265 -3.98 -30.86 -2.44
N LYS A 266 -4.69 -31.06 -1.33
CA LYS A 266 -4.19 -31.78 -0.16
C LYS A 266 -3.96 -33.27 -0.53
N GLY A 267 -2.78 -33.79 -0.18
CA GLY A 267 -2.44 -35.22 -0.42
C GLY A 267 -1.92 -35.54 -1.83
N VAL A 268 -1.80 -34.55 -2.71
CA VAL A 268 -1.19 -34.72 -4.02
C VAL A 268 0.32 -34.48 -3.92
N ALA A 269 1.13 -35.45 -4.40
CA ALA A 269 2.57 -35.27 -4.51
C ALA A 269 2.88 -34.16 -5.53
N TYR A 270 3.90 -33.37 -5.25
CA TYR A 270 4.35 -32.34 -6.18
C TYR A 270 5.20 -32.98 -7.28
N GLU A 271 4.63 -33.14 -8.45
CA GLU A 271 5.33 -33.61 -9.64
C GLU A 271 5.06 -32.63 -10.79
N TRP A 272 6.12 -32.00 -11.27
CA TRP A 272 6.04 -31.10 -12.40
C TRP A 272 6.35 -31.86 -13.67
N THR A 273 5.36 -32.05 -14.50
CA THR A 273 5.45 -32.72 -15.82
C THR A 273 5.58 -31.71 -16.95
#